data_58f35ae3f7dec71cbab3ee84806dc0c5
#
_entry.id   58f35ae3f7dec71cbab3ee84806dc0c5
#
_cell.length_a   1.000
_cell.length_b   1.000
_cell.length_c   1.000
_cell.angle_alpha   90.00
_cell.angle_beta   90.00
_cell.angle_gamma   90.00
#
_symmetry.space_group_name_H-M   'P 1'
#
loop_
_entity.id
_entity.type
_entity.pdbx_description
1 polymer ?
#
loop_
_entity_poly.entity_id
_entity_poly.type
_entity_poly.pdbx_seq_one_letter_code
_entity_poly.pdbx_strand_id
1 'polypeptide(L)'
;MGSERCIGDREIRLSVLPPLDLSEQSGRAEIFGSDLFTLADRRDRPLVVAPAHEELLTAMVKANVNSYRDLPLILYQIHTKFRDEPRPRGGLIRVREFDMMDAYSFDVDEEALDVSYRAMAQAYRNIYARCGLPVIMVDADSGAIGGKESNEFILLADSGEDTILICEQCE
;
A
#
# COMPACT_ATOMS: atom_id res chain seq x y z
N MET A 1 11.31 -3.77 -14.23
CA MET A 1 10.11 -3.40 -15.04
C MET A 1 9.50 -4.56 -15.83
N GLY A 2 10.01 -5.77 -15.79
CA GLY A 2 9.51 -6.91 -16.58
C GLY A 2 8.69 -7.95 -15.80
N SER A 3 8.81 -8.00 -14.48
CA SER A 3 8.13 -9.00 -13.66
C SER A 3 6.72 -8.60 -13.22
N GLU A 4 6.47 -7.31 -13.09
CA GLU A 4 5.18 -6.77 -12.67
C GLU A 4 4.08 -7.00 -13.73
N ARG A 5 4.45 -7.02 -15.02
CA ARG A 5 3.51 -7.32 -16.11
C ARG A 5 3.08 -8.78 -16.20
N CYS A 6 3.71 -9.67 -15.44
CA CYS A 6 3.39 -11.10 -15.49
C CYS A 6 2.15 -11.48 -14.68
N ILE A 7 1.65 -10.60 -13.82
CA ILE A 7 0.45 -10.85 -12.98
C ILE A 7 -0.84 -10.26 -13.56
N GLY A 8 -0.78 -9.64 -14.75
CA GLY A 8 -1.97 -9.08 -15.42
C GLY A 8 -2.45 -7.75 -14.86
N ASP A 9 -1.58 -7.04 -14.15
CA ASP A 9 -1.84 -5.74 -13.55
C ASP A 9 -2.01 -4.62 -14.60
N ARG A 10 -2.76 -3.58 -14.24
CA ARG A 10 -3.00 -2.40 -15.07
C ARG A 10 -2.56 -1.15 -14.35
N GLU A 11 -1.78 -0.33 -15.05
CA GLU A 11 -1.34 0.96 -14.53
C GLU A 11 -2.50 1.96 -14.53
N ILE A 12 -2.62 2.67 -13.41
CA ILE A 12 -3.55 3.78 -13.22
C ILE A 12 -2.81 4.98 -12.65
N ARG A 13 -3.48 6.12 -12.62
CA ARG A 13 -3.01 7.31 -11.90
C ARG A 13 -4.20 8.02 -11.29
N LEU A 14 -4.24 8.07 -9.97
CA LEU A 14 -5.30 8.70 -9.20
C LEU A 14 -4.93 10.13 -8.79
N SER A 15 -5.90 10.88 -8.27
CA SER A 15 -5.66 12.23 -7.76
C SER A 15 -4.87 12.18 -6.45
N VAL A 16 -3.94 13.12 -6.27
CA VAL A 16 -3.23 13.37 -5.00
C VAL A 16 -4.14 14.06 -3.98
N LEU A 17 -5.21 14.70 -4.44
CA LEU A 17 -6.13 15.49 -3.62
C LEU A 17 -7.54 14.85 -3.61
N PRO A 18 -7.73 13.69 -2.97
CA PRO A 18 -9.06 13.13 -2.79
C PRO A 18 -9.89 13.94 -1.78
N PRO A 19 -11.22 13.86 -1.85
CA PRO A 19 -12.09 14.38 -0.82
C PRO A 19 -11.86 13.69 0.54
N LEU A 20 -11.91 14.45 1.62
CA LEU A 20 -11.73 13.92 3.00
C LEU A 20 -12.81 12.92 3.38
N ASP A 21 -14.04 13.09 2.88
CA ASP A 21 -15.18 12.24 3.20
C ASP A 21 -14.96 10.76 2.86
N LEU A 22 -14.13 10.44 1.87
CA LEU A 22 -13.76 9.06 1.58
C LEU A 22 -12.97 8.42 2.73
N SER A 23 -12.02 9.15 3.31
CA SER A 23 -11.24 8.70 4.45
C SER A 23 -12.07 8.65 5.74
N GLU A 24 -13.08 9.54 5.88
CA GLU A 24 -14.03 9.50 6.98
C GLU A 24 -14.96 8.26 6.88
N GLN A 25 -15.45 7.93 5.69
CA GLN A 25 -16.29 6.75 5.46
C GLN A 25 -15.60 5.43 5.79
N SER A 26 -14.29 5.34 5.59
CA SER A 26 -13.49 4.15 5.95
C SER A 26 -13.06 4.13 7.41
N GLY A 27 -13.23 5.23 8.15
CA GLY A 27 -12.70 5.42 9.50
C GLY A 27 -11.20 5.72 9.54
N ARG A 28 -10.52 5.73 8.39
CA ARG A 28 -9.05 5.93 8.33
C ARG A 28 -8.63 7.35 8.60
N ALA A 29 -9.53 8.34 8.43
CA ALA A 29 -9.25 9.71 8.82
C ALA A 29 -8.91 9.82 10.33
N GLU A 30 -9.61 9.07 11.19
CA GLU A 30 -9.33 9.03 12.63
C GLU A 30 -8.03 8.28 12.94
N ILE A 31 -7.76 7.19 12.22
CA ILE A 31 -6.57 6.34 12.43
C ILE A 31 -5.30 7.07 12.04
N PHE A 32 -5.27 7.75 10.90
CA PHE A 32 -4.14 8.57 10.49
C PHE A 32 -4.01 9.84 11.35
N GLY A 33 -5.13 10.39 11.81
CA GLY A 33 -5.15 11.54 12.72
C GLY A 33 -4.28 12.70 12.23
N SER A 34 -3.27 13.06 13.02
CA SER A 34 -2.36 14.18 12.73
C SER A 34 -1.38 13.91 11.56
N ASP A 35 -1.25 12.67 11.12
CA ASP A 35 -0.37 12.34 9.98
C ASP A 35 -1.01 12.67 8.62
N LEU A 36 -2.29 13.08 8.61
CA LEU A 36 -2.97 13.57 7.43
C LEU A 36 -2.70 15.05 7.19
N PHE A 37 -2.15 15.39 6.03
CA PHE A 37 -2.23 16.76 5.53
C PHE A 37 -3.63 17.04 5.00
N THR A 38 -4.34 17.96 5.65
CA THR A 38 -5.68 18.39 5.25
C THR A 38 -5.66 19.83 4.74
N LEU A 39 -6.53 20.12 3.78
CA LEU A 39 -6.72 21.48 3.22
C LEU A 39 -8.18 21.67 2.81
N ALA A 40 -8.54 22.90 2.49
CA ALA A 40 -9.81 23.23 1.89
C ALA A 40 -9.61 23.82 0.49
N ASP A 41 -10.51 23.50 -0.43
CA ASP A 41 -10.54 24.15 -1.72
C ASP A 41 -11.20 25.56 -1.67
N ARG A 42 -11.29 26.24 -2.79
CA ARG A 42 -11.91 27.59 -2.89
C ARG A 42 -13.40 27.64 -2.54
N ARG A 43 -14.05 26.50 -2.35
CA ARG A 43 -15.46 26.36 -1.97
C ARG A 43 -15.59 25.77 -0.56
N ASP A 44 -14.52 25.83 0.22
CA ASP A 44 -14.44 25.29 1.58
C ASP A 44 -14.74 23.78 1.66
N ARG A 45 -14.51 23.02 0.59
CA ARG A 45 -14.62 21.57 0.60
C ARG A 45 -13.34 20.96 1.17
N PRO A 46 -13.44 20.10 2.20
CA PRO A 46 -12.27 19.48 2.81
C PRO A 46 -11.67 18.43 1.87
N LEU A 47 -10.35 18.49 1.74
CA LEU A 47 -9.53 17.57 0.96
C LEU A 47 -8.40 17.04 1.83
N VAL A 48 -7.84 15.90 1.46
CA VAL A 48 -6.59 15.39 2.02
C VAL A 48 -5.51 15.36 0.95
N VAL A 49 -4.25 15.48 1.36
CA VAL A 49 -3.13 15.12 0.48
C VAL A 49 -2.85 13.65 0.72
N ALA A 50 -3.01 12.83 -0.30
CA ALA A 50 -3.11 11.38 -0.20
C ALA A 50 -1.92 10.71 0.52
N PRO A 51 -2.11 10.10 1.70
CA PRO A 51 -1.11 9.28 2.38
C PRO A 51 -1.02 7.87 1.78
N ALA A 52 -2.09 7.45 1.15
CA ALA A 52 -2.34 6.19 0.46
C ALA A 52 -3.58 6.37 -0.45
N HIS A 53 -4.00 5.36 -1.22
CA HIS A 53 -5.10 5.54 -2.20
C HIS A 53 -6.19 4.47 -2.11
N GLU A 54 -6.27 3.70 -1.04
CA GLU A 54 -7.23 2.61 -0.89
C GLU A 54 -8.67 3.07 -1.07
N GLU A 55 -9.05 4.17 -0.42
CA GLU A 55 -10.42 4.69 -0.46
C GLU A 55 -10.80 5.18 -1.87
N LEU A 56 -9.93 5.99 -2.47
CA LEU A 56 -10.19 6.56 -3.79
C LEU A 56 -10.24 5.47 -4.86
N LEU A 57 -9.34 4.49 -4.76
CA LEU A 57 -9.28 3.35 -5.66
C LEU A 57 -10.53 2.47 -5.52
N THR A 58 -10.92 2.15 -4.28
CA THR A 58 -12.12 1.36 -4.00
C THR A 58 -13.37 2.06 -4.51
N ALA A 59 -13.49 3.38 -4.33
CA ALA A 59 -14.59 4.16 -4.89
C ALA A 59 -14.63 4.11 -6.42
N MET A 60 -13.47 4.19 -7.07
CA MET A 60 -13.35 4.07 -8.53
C MET A 60 -13.73 2.67 -9.02
N VAL A 61 -13.24 1.62 -8.37
CA VAL A 61 -13.57 0.23 -8.72
C VAL A 61 -15.06 -0.02 -8.53
N LYS A 62 -15.64 0.41 -7.40
CA LYS A 62 -17.07 0.32 -7.13
C LYS A 62 -17.94 0.96 -8.21
N ALA A 63 -17.48 2.06 -8.80
CA ALA A 63 -18.19 2.77 -9.85
C ALA A 63 -18.08 2.11 -11.24
N ASN A 64 -17.08 1.26 -11.46
CA ASN A 64 -16.75 0.74 -12.79
C ASN A 64 -16.90 -0.79 -12.92
N VAL A 65 -16.78 -1.55 -11.83
CA VAL A 65 -16.97 -3.00 -11.83
C VAL A 65 -18.46 -3.31 -11.65
N ASN A 66 -19.05 -3.94 -12.65
CA ASN A 66 -20.49 -4.24 -12.68
C ASN A 66 -20.78 -5.74 -12.59
N SER A 67 -19.78 -6.60 -12.69
CA SER A 67 -19.92 -8.04 -12.71
C SER A 67 -18.72 -8.73 -12.07
N TYR A 68 -18.95 -9.87 -11.42
CA TYR A 68 -17.88 -10.76 -10.96
C TYR A 68 -16.93 -11.21 -12.09
N ARG A 69 -17.37 -11.11 -13.35
CA ARG A 69 -16.57 -11.44 -14.55
C ARG A 69 -15.47 -10.40 -14.82
N ASP A 70 -15.58 -9.23 -14.22
CA ASP A 70 -14.57 -8.17 -14.31
C ASP A 70 -13.40 -8.42 -13.35
N LEU A 71 -13.51 -9.43 -12.48
CA LEU A 71 -12.54 -9.86 -11.49
C LEU A 71 -11.82 -11.17 -11.93
N PRO A 72 -10.59 -11.44 -11.50
CA PRO A 72 -9.79 -10.57 -10.64
C PRO A 72 -9.33 -9.31 -11.35
N LEU A 73 -9.19 -8.23 -10.61
CA LEU A 73 -8.69 -6.95 -11.10
C LEU A 73 -7.51 -6.50 -10.26
N ILE A 74 -6.34 -6.37 -10.87
CA ILE A 74 -5.14 -5.86 -10.22
C ILE A 74 -4.78 -4.51 -10.85
N LEU A 75 -4.71 -3.49 -10.01
CA LEU A 75 -4.38 -2.12 -10.40
C LEU A 75 -3.14 -1.67 -9.65
N TYR A 76 -2.25 -0.92 -10.29
CA TYR A 76 -1.09 -0.36 -9.64
C TYR A 76 -0.82 1.08 -10.11
N GLN A 77 -0.09 1.79 -9.30
CA GLN A 77 0.45 3.11 -9.65
C GLN A 77 1.84 3.30 -9.04
N ILE A 78 2.61 4.17 -9.66
CA ILE A 78 3.81 4.77 -9.06
C ILE A 78 3.48 6.24 -8.87
N HIS A 79 3.33 6.63 -7.61
CA HIS A 79 2.77 7.94 -7.30
C HIS A 79 3.30 8.50 -5.98
N THR A 80 3.45 9.81 -5.93
CA THR A 80 3.87 10.53 -4.73
C THR A 80 2.80 10.43 -3.65
N LYS A 81 3.23 10.15 -2.41
CA LYS A 81 2.43 10.11 -1.20
C LYS A 81 2.93 11.15 -0.20
N PHE A 82 2.04 11.55 0.69
CA PHE A 82 2.30 12.57 1.69
C PHE A 82 1.85 12.11 3.07
N ARG A 83 2.74 12.18 4.04
CA ARG A 83 2.44 11.90 5.45
C ARG A 83 3.10 12.96 6.31
N ASP A 84 2.38 13.57 7.24
CA ASP A 84 2.95 14.56 8.15
C ASP A 84 3.78 13.86 9.24
N GLU A 85 4.84 13.22 8.80
CA GLU A 85 5.76 12.49 9.66
C GLU A 85 6.36 13.44 10.72
N PRO A 86 6.11 13.19 12.02
CA PRO A 86 6.54 14.09 13.07
C PRO A 86 8.07 14.13 13.24
N ARG A 87 8.78 13.07 12.84
CA ARG A 87 10.24 12.91 13.01
C ARG A 87 10.92 12.41 11.74
N PRO A 88 10.99 13.21 10.67
CA PRO A 88 11.76 12.85 9.48
C PRO A 88 13.20 12.51 9.82
N ARG A 89 13.74 11.40 9.30
CA ARG A 89 15.07 10.93 9.61
C ARG A 89 15.61 9.97 8.54
N GLY A 90 16.90 9.61 8.66
CA GLY A 90 17.53 8.66 7.75
C GLY A 90 17.66 9.18 6.32
N GLY A 91 17.84 10.50 6.12
CA GLY A 91 17.95 11.10 4.79
C GLY A 91 16.62 11.00 4.05
N LEU A 92 16.51 10.08 3.05
CA LEU A 92 15.30 9.84 2.27
C LEU A 92 14.49 8.62 2.75
N ILE A 93 14.90 7.96 3.83
CA ILE A 93 14.23 6.74 4.29
C ILE A 93 12.89 7.07 4.96
N ARG A 94 12.83 8.14 5.77
CA ARG A 94 11.61 8.56 6.46
C ARG A 94 11.37 10.05 6.26
N VAL A 95 10.56 10.36 5.27
CA VAL A 95 10.27 11.71 4.79
C VAL A 95 8.77 11.96 4.73
N ARG A 96 8.37 13.22 4.52
CA ARG A 96 6.95 13.62 4.42
C ARG A 96 6.38 13.48 3.02
N GLU A 97 7.24 13.47 2.00
CA GLU A 97 6.89 13.31 0.59
C GLU A 97 7.78 12.24 -0.02
N PHE A 98 7.19 11.21 -0.62
CA PHE A 98 7.92 10.08 -1.19
C PHE A 98 7.12 9.41 -2.29
N ASP A 99 7.81 8.81 -3.24
CA ASP A 99 7.19 7.99 -4.26
C ASP A 99 6.96 6.58 -3.75
N MET A 100 5.75 6.06 -3.99
CA MET A 100 5.36 4.71 -3.66
C MET A 100 4.87 4.00 -4.92
N MET A 101 5.30 2.77 -5.12
CA MET A 101 4.64 1.82 -5.99
C MET A 101 3.62 1.07 -5.14
N ASP A 102 2.36 1.32 -5.37
CA ASP A 102 1.25 0.68 -4.67
C ASP A 102 0.38 -0.10 -5.66
N ALA A 103 0.09 -1.35 -5.31
CA ALA A 103 -0.74 -2.25 -6.09
C ALA A 103 -1.91 -2.78 -5.23
N TYR A 104 -3.04 -2.98 -5.89
CA TYR A 104 -4.31 -3.33 -5.24
C TYR A 104 -4.98 -4.44 -6.03
N SER A 105 -5.39 -5.51 -5.36
CA SER A 105 -6.17 -6.58 -5.98
C SER A 105 -7.61 -6.56 -5.50
N PHE A 106 -8.51 -6.91 -6.41
CA PHE A 106 -9.93 -7.10 -6.16
C PHE A 106 -10.31 -8.47 -6.70
N ASP A 107 -10.80 -9.31 -5.85
CA ASP A 107 -11.05 -10.72 -6.12
C ASP A 107 -12.49 -11.09 -5.80
N VAL A 108 -12.96 -12.23 -6.28
CA VAL A 108 -14.37 -12.64 -6.11
C VAL A 108 -14.68 -13.23 -4.74
N ASP A 109 -13.65 -13.81 -4.09
CA ASP A 109 -13.73 -14.44 -2.78
C ASP A 109 -12.34 -14.49 -2.10
N GLU A 110 -12.30 -15.01 -0.89
CA GLU A 110 -11.06 -15.12 -0.10
C GLU A 110 -10.03 -16.08 -0.74
N GLU A 111 -10.47 -17.16 -1.39
CA GLU A 111 -9.57 -18.11 -2.05
C GLU A 111 -8.87 -17.46 -3.24
N ALA A 112 -9.60 -16.69 -4.03
CA ALA A 112 -9.05 -15.93 -5.14
C ALA A 112 -8.12 -14.81 -4.65
N LEU A 113 -8.48 -14.14 -3.55
CA LEU A 113 -7.62 -13.14 -2.90
C LEU A 113 -6.28 -13.73 -2.46
N ASP A 114 -6.29 -14.93 -1.88
CA ASP A 114 -5.06 -15.64 -1.50
C ASP A 114 -4.15 -15.91 -2.70
N VAL A 115 -4.73 -16.24 -3.87
CA VAL A 115 -3.96 -16.43 -5.10
C VAL A 115 -3.28 -15.13 -5.51
N SER A 116 -4.00 -14.03 -5.53
CA SER A 116 -3.47 -12.70 -5.83
C SER A 116 -2.39 -12.29 -4.83
N TYR A 117 -2.62 -12.50 -3.53
CA TYR A 117 -1.67 -12.19 -2.47
C TYR A 117 -0.34 -12.94 -2.62
N ARG A 118 -0.41 -14.26 -2.87
CA ARG A 118 0.78 -15.08 -3.10
C ARG A 118 1.54 -14.68 -4.36
N ALA A 119 0.83 -14.29 -5.42
CA ALA A 119 1.45 -13.77 -6.63
C ALA A 119 2.21 -12.47 -6.36
N MET A 120 1.64 -11.55 -5.57
CA MET A 120 2.31 -10.32 -5.13
C MET A 120 3.53 -10.62 -4.26
N ALA A 121 3.41 -11.51 -3.28
CA ALA A 121 4.53 -11.93 -2.44
C ALA A 121 5.68 -12.52 -3.28
N GLN A 122 5.37 -13.32 -4.30
CA GLN A 122 6.38 -13.86 -5.20
C GLN A 122 7.01 -12.75 -6.06
N ALA A 123 6.24 -11.77 -6.51
CA ALA A 123 6.75 -10.61 -7.25
C ALA A 123 7.75 -9.82 -6.40
N TYR A 124 7.45 -9.56 -5.14
CA TYR A 124 8.38 -8.92 -4.20
C TYR A 124 9.68 -9.72 -4.03
N ARG A 125 9.62 -11.02 -3.82
CA ARG A 125 10.82 -11.88 -3.76
C ARG A 125 11.68 -11.74 -5.01
N ASN A 126 11.06 -11.74 -6.18
CA ASN A 126 11.77 -11.60 -7.44
C ASN A 126 12.42 -10.20 -7.59
N ILE A 127 11.73 -9.15 -7.17
CA ILE A 127 12.23 -7.77 -7.20
C ILE A 127 13.47 -7.66 -6.30
N TYR A 128 13.36 -8.08 -5.04
CA TYR A 128 14.48 -7.98 -4.09
C TYR A 128 15.67 -8.86 -4.50
N ALA A 129 15.43 -10.06 -5.02
CA ALA A 129 16.49 -10.91 -5.56
C ALA A 129 17.23 -10.24 -6.74
N ARG A 130 16.50 -9.57 -7.65
CA ARG A 130 17.09 -8.81 -8.75
C ARG A 130 17.85 -7.58 -8.28
N CYS A 131 17.45 -6.99 -7.15
CA CYS A 131 18.19 -5.90 -6.51
C CYS A 131 19.40 -6.38 -5.70
N GLY A 132 19.63 -7.69 -5.57
CA GLY A 132 20.69 -8.26 -4.75
C GLY A 132 20.46 -8.11 -3.25
N LEU A 133 19.19 -7.95 -2.80
CA LEU A 133 18.83 -7.75 -1.42
C LEU A 133 18.34 -9.08 -0.80
N PRO A 134 19.08 -9.64 0.17
CA PRO A 134 18.69 -10.86 0.87
C PRO A 134 17.64 -10.56 1.94
N VAL A 135 16.40 -10.36 1.52
CA VAL A 135 15.28 -10.09 2.42
C VAL A 135 14.63 -11.39 2.90
N ILE A 136 14.06 -11.34 4.10
CA ILE A 136 13.16 -12.35 4.63
C ILE A 136 11.74 -11.78 4.74
N MET A 137 10.74 -12.63 4.54
CA MET A 137 9.34 -12.25 4.73
C MET A 137 8.94 -12.63 6.15
N VAL A 138 8.40 -11.67 6.89
CA VAL A 138 7.95 -11.83 8.27
C VAL A 138 6.49 -11.42 8.40
N ASP A 139 5.80 -11.99 9.40
CA ASP A 139 4.48 -11.53 9.78
C ASP A 139 4.59 -10.15 10.45
N ALA A 140 3.66 -9.28 10.12
CA ALA A 140 3.65 -7.91 10.59
C ALA A 140 2.27 -7.51 11.11
N ASP A 141 2.23 -6.47 11.92
CA ASP A 141 0.97 -5.81 12.30
C ASP A 141 0.43 -5.04 11.09
N SER A 142 -0.86 -5.23 10.78
CA SER A 142 -1.52 -4.49 9.71
C SER A 142 -1.66 -2.99 9.98
N GLY A 143 -1.52 -2.56 11.23
CA GLY A 143 -1.54 -1.16 11.64
C GLY A 143 -2.77 -0.40 11.16
N ALA A 144 -2.57 0.84 10.74
CA ALA A 144 -3.62 1.73 10.23
C ALA A 144 -4.26 1.26 8.92
N ILE A 145 -3.60 0.38 8.17
CA ILE A 145 -4.15 -0.17 6.92
C ILE A 145 -5.27 -1.17 7.22
N GLY A 146 -5.15 -1.92 8.32
CA GLY A 146 -6.09 -2.97 8.70
C GLY A 146 -5.90 -4.24 7.86
N GLY A 147 -6.78 -5.22 8.06
CA GLY A 147 -6.73 -6.51 7.38
C GLY A 147 -6.50 -7.68 8.33
N LYS A 148 -6.64 -8.91 7.83
CA LYS A 148 -6.46 -10.14 8.62
C LYS A 148 -5.00 -10.58 8.69
N GLU A 149 -4.26 -10.36 7.62
CA GLU A 149 -2.87 -10.78 7.47
C GLU A 149 -2.05 -9.62 6.91
N SER A 150 -0.84 -9.48 7.39
CA SER A 150 0.13 -8.50 6.90
C SER A 150 1.51 -9.14 6.92
N ASN A 151 2.29 -8.92 5.88
CA ASN A 151 3.67 -9.36 5.79
C ASN A 151 4.57 -8.21 5.37
N GLU A 152 5.78 -8.25 5.87
CA GLU A 152 6.85 -7.32 5.48
C GLU A 152 8.06 -8.09 4.96
N PHE A 153 8.78 -7.47 4.03
CA PHE A 153 10.07 -7.96 3.55
C PHE A 153 11.18 -7.16 4.22
N ILE A 154 11.92 -7.81 5.10
CA ILE A 154 12.93 -7.17 5.96
C ILE A 154 14.33 -7.56 5.51
N LEU A 155 15.20 -6.55 5.33
CA LEU A 155 16.63 -6.72 5.18
C LEU A 155 17.29 -6.62 6.56
N LEU A 156 17.98 -7.67 6.98
CA LEU A 156 18.73 -7.66 8.24
C LEU A 156 19.97 -6.75 8.11
N ALA A 157 20.08 -5.78 9.01
CA ALA A 157 21.20 -4.85 9.06
C ALA A 157 21.44 -4.37 10.49
N ASP A 158 22.72 -4.21 10.86
CA ASP A 158 23.11 -3.68 12.19
C ASP A 158 22.61 -2.26 12.46
N SER A 159 22.32 -1.51 11.39
CA SER A 159 21.76 -0.15 11.45
C SER A 159 20.22 -0.13 11.49
N GLY A 160 19.58 -1.28 11.52
CA GLY A 160 18.11 -1.40 11.60
C GLY A 160 17.56 -0.85 12.92
N GLU A 161 16.33 -0.33 12.87
CA GLU A 161 15.66 0.23 14.06
C GLU A 161 14.72 -0.79 14.72
N ASP A 162 14.23 -1.76 13.95
CA ASP A 162 13.26 -2.75 14.41
C ASP A 162 13.94 -4.08 14.75
N THR A 163 13.31 -4.83 15.63
CA THR A 163 13.76 -6.18 16.02
C THR A 163 12.75 -7.20 15.53
N ILE A 164 13.23 -8.22 14.83
CA ILE A 164 12.42 -9.37 14.42
C ILE A 164 12.77 -10.62 15.20
N LEU A 165 11.81 -11.52 15.32
CA LEU A 165 12.01 -12.85 15.91
C LEU A 165 12.07 -13.87 14.78
N ILE A 166 13.12 -14.69 14.79
CA ILE A 166 13.33 -15.78 13.84
C ILE A 166 13.33 -17.08 14.61
N CYS A 167 12.59 -18.07 14.15
CA CYS A 167 12.59 -19.41 14.72
C CYS A 167 13.86 -20.15 14.27
N GLU A 168 14.63 -20.67 15.23
CA GLU A 168 15.85 -21.46 14.92
C GLU A 168 15.57 -22.81 14.27
N GLN A 169 14.33 -23.27 14.26
CA GLN A 169 13.97 -24.62 13.77
C GLN A 169 13.30 -24.61 12.40
N CYS A 170 12.61 -23.54 12.03
CA CYS A 170 11.83 -23.50 10.80
C CYS A 170 12.17 -22.33 9.85
N GLU A 171 13.15 -21.48 10.25
CA GLU A 171 13.63 -20.29 9.51
C GLU A 171 12.56 -19.47 8.77
#